data_2f42e01c5e1882e66d55c9409051446d
#
_entry.id   2f42e01c5e1882e66d55c9409051446d
#
_cell.length_a   1.000
_cell.length_b   1.000
_cell.length_c   1.000
_cell.angle_alpha   90.00
_cell.angle_beta   90.00
_cell.angle_gamma   90.00
#
_symmetry.space_group_name_H-M   'P 1'
#
loop_
_entity.id
_entity.type
_entity.pdbx_description
1 polymer ?
#
loop_
_entity_poly.entity_id
_entity_poly.type
_entity_poly.pdbx_seq_one_letter_code
_entity_poly.pdbx_strand_id
1 'polypeptide(L)'
;MIEQGAFELRLYKMDHPYLNKRSKERIKMIRVILGDKGSGKTKRLIDMTNEALKSEHGNIIFIDDDKRYMYDLRHEIRFVDASEYPVAYKCRASEFLAFICGMLSADFDLTMISVDAFKKLVKTPLDDEEMECFFEKLERLSAAHNCSFVLSISVSEDEVPEFIRKYVA
;
A
#
# COMPACT_ATOMS: atom_id res chain seq x y z
N MET A 1 10.45 -32.62 4.41
CA MET A 1 9.83 -31.32 4.75
C MET A 1 10.57 -30.11 4.15
N ILE A 2 11.51 -30.29 3.23
CA ILE A 2 12.29 -29.21 2.59
C ILE A 2 11.88 -28.97 1.12
N GLU A 3 11.08 -29.85 0.52
CA GLU A 3 10.72 -29.77 -0.91
C GLU A 3 9.48 -28.91 -1.22
N GLN A 4 8.61 -28.63 -0.26
CA GLN A 4 7.42 -27.79 -0.49
C GLN A 4 7.75 -26.33 -0.71
N GLY A 5 8.77 -25.79 -0.02
CA GLY A 5 9.21 -24.41 -0.22
C GLY A 5 9.84 -24.10 -1.60
N ALA A 6 10.50 -25.13 -2.19
CA ALA A 6 11.11 -25.02 -3.51
C ALA A 6 10.07 -25.08 -4.65
N PHE A 7 8.94 -25.74 -4.43
CA PHE A 7 7.85 -25.85 -5.41
C PHE A 7 7.06 -24.51 -5.50
N GLU A 8 6.78 -23.87 -4.37
CA GLU A 8 6.13 -22.54 -4.37
C GLU A 8 7.01 -21.46 -4.99
N LEU A 9 8.34 -21.49 -4.76
CA LEU A 9 9.28 -20.58 -5.43
C LEU A 9 9.36 -20.84 -6.94
N ARG A 10 9.10 -22.04 -7.41
CA ARG A 10 9.17 -22.41 -8.83
C ARG A 10 7.93 -21.99 -9.63
N LEU A 11 6.75 -22.04 -9.02
CA LEU A 11 5.50 -21.49 -9.61
C LEU A 11 5.53 -19.96 -9.70
N TYR A 12 6.28 -19.30 -8.80
CA TYR A 12 6.42 -17.84 -8.79
C TYR A 12 7.47 -17.32 -9.77
N LYS A 13 8.34 -18.21 -10.30
CA LYS A 13 9.37 -17.91 -11.31
C LYS A 13 8.94 -18.19 -12.74
N MET A 14 7.67 -18.45 -13.00
CA MET A 14 7.18 -18.52 -14.38
C MET A 14 7.30 -17.12 -14.99
N ASP A 15 8.28 -17.00 -15.88
CA ASP A 15 8.61 -15.83 -16.68
C ASP A 15 7.36 -15.25 -17.32
N HIS A 16 6.80 -14.22 -16.69
CA HIS A 16 5.90 -13.33 -17.38
C HIS A 16 6.75 -12.39 -18.23
N PRO A 17 6.67 -12.47 -19.57
CA PRO A 17 7.47 -11.64 -20.47
C PRO A 17 7.22 -10.13 -20.30
N TYR A 18 6.24 -9.74 -19.49
CA TYR A 18 5.94 -8.35 -19.14
C TYR A 18 6.84 -7.79 -18.03
N LEU A 19 7.69 -8.58 -17.39
CA LEU A 19 8.47 -8.15 -16.21
C LEU A 19 9.67 -7.26 -16.53
N ASN A 20 10.22 -7.30 -17.75
CA ASN A 20 11.51 -6.67 -18.06
C ASN A 20 11.46 -5.24 -18.65
N LYS A 21 10.30 -4.71 -19.06
CA LYS A 21 10.20 -3.34 -19.60
C LYS A 21 9.67 -2.28 -18.60
N ARG A 22 9.24 -2.68 -17.40
CA ARG A 22 8.49 -1.81 -16.48
C ARG A 22 9.14 -1.52 -15.11
N SER A 23 10.41 -1.76 -14.90
CA SER A 23 11.01 -1.54 -13.56
C SER A 23 10.93 -0.07 -13.09
N LYS A 24 11.09 0.89 -13.99
CA LYS A 24 10.95 2.33 -13.66
C LYS A 24 9.48 2.78 -13.53
N GLU A 25 8.54 2.14 -14.22
CA GLU A 25 7.10 2.44 -14.11
C GLU A 25 6.50 1.81 -12.85
N ARG A 26 7.00 0.65 -12.40
CA ARG A 26 6.57 -0.02 -11.16
C ARG A 26 6.85 0.78 -9.90
N ILE A 27 8.00 1.47 -9.83
CA ILE A 27 8.35 2.34 -8.70
C ILE A 27 7.38 3.52 -8.60
N LYS A 28 6.77 3.95 -9.71
CA LYS A 28 5.76 5.01 -9.72
C LYS A 28 4.39 4.57 -9.19
N MET A 29 4.13 3.27 -9.10
CA MET A 29 2.85 2.71 -8.63
C MET A 29 2.78 2.61 -7.11
N ILE A 30 3.92 2.62 -6.39
CA ILE A 30 3.96 2.75 -4.94
C ILE A 30 4.57 4.09 -4.57
N ARG A 31 3.89 4.86 -3.75
CA ARG A 31 4.36 6.16 -3.24
C ARG A 31 4.22 6.20 -1.74
N VAL A 32 5.22 6.77 -1.08
CA VAL A 32 5.24 6.97 0.36
C VAL A 32 5.35 8.46 0.66
N ILE A 33 4.42 8.99 1.41
CA ILE A 33 4.43 10.36 1.92
C ILE A 33 5.01 10.31 3.33
N LEU A 34 6.20 10.89 3.50
CA LEU A 34 6.89 10.97 4.78
C LEU A 34 6.67 12.31 5.46
N GLY A 35 6.94 12.35 6.76
CA GLY A 35 7.01 13.57 7.55
C GLY A 35 6.59 13.34 8.99
N ASP A 36 6.89 14.30 9.85
CA ASP A 36 6.54 14.27 11.26
C ASP A 36 5.03 14.36 11.50
N LYS A 37 4.61 14.03 12.72
CA LYS A 37 3.21 14.19 13.12
C LYS A 37 2.81 15.67 12.97
N GLY A 38 1.71 15.92 12.26
CA GLY A 38 1.20 17.27 12.01
C GLY A 38 1.78 17.97 10.77
N SER A 39 2.65 17.32 9.97
CA SER A 39 3.25 17.90 8.76
C SER A 39 2.31 18.00 7.55
N GLY A 40 1.03 17.66 7.71
CA GLY A 40 0.04 17.77 6.61
C GLY A 40 -0.01 16.56 5.66
N LYS A 41 0.58 15.41 6.03
CA LYS A 41 0.57 14.18 5.20
C LYS A 41 -0.83 13.72 4.82
N THR A 42 -1.75 13.69 5.78
CA THR A 42 -3.15 13.30 5.56
C THR A 42 -3.80 14.19 4.50
N LYS A 43 -3.65 15.52 4.61
CA LYS A 43 -4.19 16.45 3.61
C LYS A 43 -3.59 16.18 2.23
N ARG A 44 -2.27 16.02 2.15
CA ARG A 44 -1.59 15.70 0.89
C ARG A 44 -2.08 14.38 0.30
N LEU A 45 -2.28 13.36 1.13
CA LEU A 45 -2.80 12.06 0.70
C LEU A 45 -4.23 12.18 0.16
N ILE A 46 -5.10 12.92 0.85
CA ILE A 46 -6.49 13.20 0.42
C ILE A 46 -6.49 13.94 -0.92
N ASP A 47 -5.70 15.01 -1.05
CA ASP A 47 -5.60 15.79 -2.29
C ASP A 47 -5.14 14.91 -3.45
N MET A 48 -4.11 14.07 -3.24
CA MET A 48 -3.61 13.12 -4.24
C MET A 48 -4.66 12.07 -4.63
N THR A 49 -5.41 11.56 -3.65
CA THR A 49 -6.44 10.54 -3.90
C THR A 49 -7.63 11.14 -4.65
N ASN A 50 -8.07 12.33 -4.28
CA ASN A 50 -9.13 13.05 -4.98
C ASN A 50 -8.72 13.43 -6.42
N GLU A 51 -7.46 13.81 -6.62
CA GLU A 51 -6.94 14.14 -7.95
C GLU A 51 -6.82 12.91 -8.85
N ALA A 52 -6.54 11.75 -8.27
CA ALA A 52 -6.44 10.49 -9.01
C ALA A 52 -7.73 10.11 -9.74
N LEU A 53 -8.91 10.53 -9.25
CA LEU A 53 -10.19 10.32 -9.96
C LEU A 53 -10.23 10.92 -11.37
N LYS A 54 -9.36 11.88 -11.68
CA LYS A 54 -9.30 12.47 -13.03
C LYS A 54 -8.60 11.57 -14.05
N SER A 55 -7.73 10.69 -13.59
CA SER A 55 -6.88 9.83 -14.43
C SER A 55 -7.15 8.35 -14.26
N GLU A 56 -7.60 7.94 -13.08
CA GLU A 56 -7.97 6.55 -12.81
C GLU A 56 -9.35 6.24 -13.37
N HIS A 57 -9.48 5.08 -13.98
CA HIS A 57 -10.74 4.63 -14.58
C HIS A 57 -11.42 3.53 -13.77
N GLY A 58 -10.80 3.09 -12.68
CA GLY A 58 -11.33 2.07 -11.78
C GLY A 58 -11.67 2.62 -10.41
N ASN A 59 -11.97 1.71 -9.50
CA ASN A 59 -12.34 2.05 -8.14
C ASN A 59 -11.12 2.47 -7.32
N ILE A 60 -11.34 3.38 -6.38
CA ILE A 60 -10.33 3.89 -5.44
C ILE A 60 -10.78 3.60 -4.02
N ILE A 61 -9.88 3.05 -3.19
CA ILE A 61 -10.08 2.85 -1.76
C ILE A 61 -9.17 3.77 -0.97
N PHE A 62 -9.72 4.37 0.09
CA PHE A 62 -8.97 5.11 1.09
C PHE A 62 -9.14 4.44 2.45
N ILE A 63 -8.03 4.02 3.08
CA ILE A 63 -7.99 3.33 4.37
C ILE A 63 -7.45 4.29 5.43
N ASP A 64 -8.15 4.45 6.54
CA ASP A 64 -7.70 5.22 7.70
C ASP A 64 -8.12 4.50 9.00
N ASP A 65 -7.53 4.88 10.13
CA ASP A 65 -7.90 4.41 11.48
C ASP A 65 -9.01 5.25 12.12
N ASP A 66 -9.54 6.27 11.40
CA ASP A 66 -10.44 7.28 11.97
C ASP A 66 -11.27 7.95 10.86
N LYS A 67 -12.51 8.30 11.17
CA LYS A 67 -13.48 8.85 10.20
C LYS A 67 -13.41 10.37 10.00
N ARG A 68 -12.49 11.08 10.66
CA ARG A 68 -12.44 12.56 10.67
C ARG A 68 -12.41 13.18 9.28
N TYR A 69 -11.70 12.54 8.36
CA TYR A 69 -11.47 13.07 7.01
C TYR A 69 -12.32 12.42 5.94
N MET A 70 -13.30 11.57 6.33
CA MET A 70 -14.15 10.85 5.38
C MET A 70 -14.90 11.81 4.43
N TYR A 71 -15.31 12.97 4.94
CA TYR A 71 -16.06 13.96 4.16
C TYR A 71 -15.18 14.87 3.28
N ASP A 72 -13.84 14.82 3.46
CA ASP A 72 -12.90 15.53 2.60
C ASP A 72 -12.59 14.74 1.32
N LEU A 73 -12.98 13.46 1.29
CA LEU A 73 -12.89 12.60 0.11
C LEU A 73 -14.12 12.78 -0.78
N ARG A 74 -13.91 12.67 -2.09
CA ARG A 74 -15.01 12.61 -3.04
C ARG A 74 -15.80 11.31 -2.85
N HIS A 75 -17.12 11.37 -3.12
CA HIS A 75 -18.05 10.26 -2.83
C HIS A 75 -17.80 9.00 -3.69
N GLU A 76 -17.08 9.12 -4.79
CA GLU A 76 -16.65 7.99 -5.63
C GLU A 76 -15.56 7.15 -4.96
N ILE A 77 -14.83 7.72 -4.00
CA ILE A 77 -13.76 7.03 -3.27
C ILE A 77 -14.39 6.24 -2.12
N ARG A 78 -14.14 4.94 -2.10
CA ARG A 78 -14.59 4.10 -1.00
C ARG A 78 -13.72 4.31 0.23
N PHE A 79 -14.31 4.86 1.28
CA PHE A 79 -13.64 4.95 2.58
C PHE A 79 -13.75 3.62 3.34
N VAL A 80 -12.64 3.16 3.91
CA VAL A 80 -12.54 1.97 4.77
C VAL A 80 -11.98 2.41 6.11
N ASP A 81 -12.82 2.35 7.13
CA ASP A 81 -12.40 2.54 8.52
C ASP A 81 -11.73 1.25 9.03
N ALA A 82 -10.41 1.25 9.11
CA ALA A 82 -9.65 0.08 9.55
C ALA A 82 -9.93 -0.30 11.01
N SER A 83 -10.44 0.64 11.83
CA SER A 83 -10.80 0.36 13.23
C SER A 83 -11.98 -0.60 13.38
N GLU A 84 -12.80 -0.74 12.33
CA GLU A 84 -13.91 -1.70 12.30
C GLU A 84 -13.45 -3.15 12.01
N TYR A 85 -12.20 -3.33 11.59
CA TYR A 85 -11.64 -4.63 11.19
C TYR A 85 -10.48 -5.03 12.10
N PRO A 86 -10.66 -6.04 12.98
CA PRO A 86 -9.60 -6.44 13.93
C PRO A 86 -8.28 -6.82 13.28
N VAL A 87 -8.32 -7.38 12.08
CA VAL A 87 -7.13 -7.81 11.32
C VAL A 87 -6.29 -6.65 10.79
N ALA A 88 -6.88 -5.47 10.63
CA ALA A 88 -6.19 -4.28 10.13
C ALA A 88 -5.82 -3.28 11.23
N TYR A 89 -6.29 -3.49 12.45
CA TYR A 89 -6.02 -2.58 13.57
C TYR A 89 -4.83 -3.07 14.38
N LYS A 90 -3.71 -2.32 14.31
CA LYS A 90 -2.45 -2.68 14.99
C LYS A 90 -1.97 -4.11 14.67
N CYS A 91 -2.11 -4.51 13.43
CA CYS A 91 -1.70 -5.82 12.93
C CYS A 91 -0.22 -5.86 12.54
N ARG A 92 0.27 -7.04 12.21
CA ARG A 92 1.57 -7.23 11.58
C ARG A 92 1.50 -6.83 10.10
N ALA A 93 2.66 -6.56 9.50
CA ALA A 93 2.75 -6.20 8.08
C ALA A 93 2.16 -7.30 7.17
N SER A 94 2.39 -8.58 7.50
CA SER A 94 1.83 -9.73 6.78
C SER A 94 0.30 -9.81 6.86
N GLU A 95 -0.29 -9.48 8.02
CA GLU A 95 -1.75 -9.46 8.21
C GLU A 95 -2.38 -8.30 7.44
N PHE A 96 -1.75 -7.14 7.45
CA PHE A 96 -2.20 -5.99 6.66
C PHE A 96 -2.13 -6.27 5.16
N LEU A 97 -1.09 -6.97 4.71
CA LEU A 97 -0.98 -7.41 3.33
C LEU A 97 -2.12 -8.36 2.94
N ALA A 98 -2.49 -9.30 3.82
CA ALA A 98 -3.62 -10.19 3.59
C ALA A 98 -4.94 -9.41 3.48
N PHE A 99 -5.12 -8.36 4.28
CA PHE A 99 -6.27 -7.46 4.20
C PHE A 99 -6.34 -6.74 2.84
N ILE A 100 -5.20 -6.23 2.33
CA ILE A 100 -5.10 -5.66 0.98
C ILE A 100 -5.43 -6.71 -0.10
N CYS A 101 -4.90 -7.93 0.02
CA CYS A 101 -5.20 -9.01 -0.92
C CYS A 101 -6.69 -9.34 -0.95
N GLY A 102 -7.37 -9.30 0.20
CA GLY A 102 -8.82 -9.47 0.28
C GLY A 102 -9.59 -8.43 -0.53
N MET A 103 -9.21 -7.16 -0.45
CA MET A 103 -9.82 -6.09 -1.24
C MET A 103 -9.56 -6.27 -2.74
N LEU A 104 -8.31 -6.56 -3.14
CA LEU A 104 -7.95 -6.80 -4.54
C LEU A 104 -8.67 -8.02 -5.14
N SER A 105 -8.92 -9.07 -4.33
CA SER A 105 -9.64 -10.26 -4.78
C SER A 105 -11.15 -10.05 -4.91
N ALA A 106 -11.70 -9.11 -4.16
CA ALA A 106 -13.13 -8.79 -4.16
C ALA A 106 -13.53 -7.79 -5.25
N ASP A 107 -12.56 -6.99 -5.74
CA ASP A 107 -12.82 -5.92 -6.70
C ASP A 107 -11.72 -5.89 -7.78
N PHE A 108 -12.06 -6.40 -8.96
CA PHE A 108 -11.13 -6.46 -10.10
C PHE A 108 -10.91 -5.09 -10.78
N ASP A 109 -11.79 -4.13 -10.52
CA ASP A 109 -11.70 -2.77 -11.07
C ASP A 109 -10.95 -1.81 -10.14
N LEU A 110 -10.37 -2.33 -9.05
CA LEU A 110 -9.62 -1.55 -8.08
C LEU A 110 -8.27 -1.10 -8.66
N THR A 111 -8.09 0.22 -8.84
CA THR A 111 -6.88 0.80 -9.47
C THR A 111 -6.01 1.58 -8.50
N MET A 112 -6.53 1.96 -7.33
CA MET A 112 -5.74 2.68 -6.32
C MET A 112 -6.20 2.36 -4.90
N ILE A 113 -5.22 2.16 -4.01
CA ILE A 113 -5.41 2.09 -2.56
C ILE A 113 -4.53 3.14 -1.88
N SER A 114 -5.16 4.07 -1.18
CA SER A 114 -4.49 5.04 -0.31
C SER A 114 -4.61 4.61 1.15
N VAL A 115 -3.51 4.67 1.91
CA VAL A 115 -3.48 4.27 3.32
C VAL A 115 -2.95 5.42 4.16
N ASP A 116 -3.80 6.01 4.99
CA ASP A 116 -3.34 6.99 5.97
C ASP A 116 -2.89 6.34 7.28
N ALA A 117 -2.08 7.06 8.01
CA ALA A 117 -1.61 6.66 9.34
C ALA A 117 -1.04 5.22 9.41
N PHE A 118 -0.29 4.78 8.37
CA PHE A 118 0.19 3.40 8.22
C PHE A 118 0.84 2.83 9.50
N LYS A 119 1.69 3.60 10.21
CA LYS A 119 2.31 3.17 11.48
C LYS A 119 1.33 3.00 12.65
N LYS A 120 0.13 3.52 12.56
CA LYS A 120 -0.91 3.25 13.55
C LYS A 120 -1.62 1.93 13.27
N LEU A 121 -1.80 1.60 12.00
CA LEU A 121 -2.44 0.37 11.54
C LEU A 121 -1.50 -0.82 11.69
N VAL A 122 -0.24 -0.66 11.27
CA VAL A 122 0.77 -1.72 11.25
C VAL A 122 1.80 -1.51 12.34
N LYS A 123 1.96 -2.52 13.22
CA LYS A 123 2.89 -2.48 14.37
C LYS A 123 4.30 -2.95 14.04
N THR A 124 4.49 -3.66 12.94
CA THR A 124 5.82 -4.11 12.53
C THR A 124 6.76 -2.90 12.42
N PRO A 125 7.94 -2.91 13.05
CA PRO A 125 8.92 -1.84 12.90
C PRO A 125 9.28 -1.60 11.43
N LEU A 126 9.63 -0.36 11.07
CA LEU A 126 9.95 -0.02 9.67
C LEU A 126 11.25 -0.68 9.18
N ASP A 127 12.18 -0.95 10.07
CA ASP A 127 13.48 -1.59 9.81
C ASP A 127 13.46 -3.12 9.95
N ASP A 128 12.28 -3.71 10.17
CA ASP A 128 12.09 -5.16 10.30
C ASP A 128 12.09 -5.84 8.91
N GLU A 129 12.67 -7.04 8.82
CA GLU A 129 12.68 -7.85 7.60
C GLU A 129 11.26 -8.16 7.08
N GLU A 130 10.28 -8.27 7.99
CA GLU A 130 8.88 -8.46 7.60
C GLU A 130 8.33 -7.22 6.86
N MET A 131 8.78 -6.02 7.25
CA MET A 131 8.39 -4.78 6.57
C MET A 131 9.01 -4.69 5.18
N GLU A 132 10.27 -5.07 5.02
CA GLU A 132 10.91 -5.14 3.70
C GLU A 132 10.17 -6.13 2.79
N CYS A 133 9.87 -7.33 3.32
CA CYS A 133 9.09 -8.34 2.62
C CYS A 133 7.67 -7.85 2.25
N PHE A 134 7.05 -7.04 3.12
CA PHE A 134 5.76 -6.40 2.83
C PHE A 134 5.85 -5.50 1.60
N PHE A 135 6.84 -4.59 1.53
CA PHE A 135 7.00 -3.70 0.40
C PHE A 135 7.32 -4.44 -0.91
N GLU A 136 8.15 -5.48 -0.85
CA GLU A 136 8.41 -6.33 -2.01
C GLU A 136 7.15 -7.02 -2.55
N LYS A 137 6.33 -7.57 -1.64
CA LYS A 137 5.07 -8.21 -2.01
C LYS A 137 4.06 -7.18 -2.52
N LEU A 138 4.04 -5.97 -1.94
CA LEU A 138 3.20 -4.88 -2.40
C LEU A 138 3.55 -4.46 -3.84
N GLU A 139 4.86 -4.41 -4.19
CA GLU A 139 5.30 -4.18 -5.59
C GLU A 139 4.75 -5.24 -6.54
N ARG A 140 4.81 -6.51 -6.13
CA ARG A 140 4.31 -7.63 -6.94
C ARG A 140 2.80 -7.55 -7.14
N LEU A 141 2.05 -7.26 -6.07
CA LEU A 141 0.59 -7.07 -6.13
C LEU A 141 0.23 -5.89 -7.03
N SER A 142 0.91 -4.76 -6.85
CA SER A 142 0.73 -3.57 -7.67
C SER A 142 0.89 -3.87 -9.16
N ALA A 143 1.95 -4.59 -9.51
CA ALA A 143 2.21 -4.98 -10.89
C ALA A 143 1.21 -6.01 -11.43
N ALA A 144 0.79 -6.98 -10.61
CA ALA A 144 -0.12 -8.06 -11.01
C ALA A 144 -1.54 -7.55 -11.24
N HIS A 145 -2.01 -6.60 -10.41
CA HIS A 145 -3.37 -6.07 -10.44
C HIS A 145 -3.47 -4.70 -11.13
N ASN A 146 -2.34 -4.12 -11.57
CA ASN A 146 -2.29 -2.74 -12.09
C ASN A 146 -2.91 -1.72 -11.12
N CYS A 147 -2.67 -1.91 -9.81
CA CYS A 147 -3.20 -1.09 -8.73
C CYS A 147 -2.10 -0.25 -8.09
N SER A 148 -2.31 1.05 -7.98
CA SER A 148 -1.39 1.99 -7.34
C SER A 148 -1.59 2.02 -5.83
N PHE A 149 -0.51 2.22 -5.07
CA PHE A 149 -0.55 2.35 -3.61
C PHE A 149 0.07 3.67 -3.16
N VAL A 150 -0.59 4.39 -2.27
CA VAL A 150 -0.03 5.58 -1.62
C VAL A 150 -0.16 5.43 -0.11
N LEU A 151 0.96 5.49 0.60
CA LEU A 151 1.02 5.27 2.05
C LEU A 151 1.50 6.53 2.74
N SER A 152 0.81 7.01 3.78
CA SER A 152 1.35 8.05 4.66
C SER A 152 2.07 7.42 5.86
N ILE A 153 3.31 7.77 6.08
CA ILE A 153 4.14 7.23 7.17
C ILE A 153 4.68 8.38 8.02
N SER A 154 4.33 8.38 9.31
CA SER A 154 4.87 9.34 10.28
C SER A 154 6.22 8.87 10.79
N VAL A 155 7.28 9.41 10.21
CA VAL A 155 8.68 9.11 10.55
C VAL A 155 9.54 10.29 10.09
N SER A 156 10.64 10.58 10.80
CA SER A 156 11.65 11.53 10.33
C SER A 156 12.43 10.93 9.15
N GLU A 157 12.89 11.77 8.24
CA GLU A 157 13.62 11.32 7.03
C GLU A 157 14.86 10.50 7.35
N ASP A 158 15.53 10.80 8.48
CA ASP A 158 16.74 10.10 8.92
C ASP A 158 16.48 8.67 9.40
N GLU A 159 15.27 8.39 9.86
CA GLU A 159 14.86 7.08 10.37
C GLU A 159 14.25 6.17 9.30
N VAL A 160 14.16 6.65 8.05
CA VAL A 160 13.57 5.87 6.96
C VAL A 160 14.55 4.84 6.45
N PRO A 161 14.19 3.53 6.48
CA PRO A 161 15.01 2.47 5.90
C PRO A 161 15.27 2.68 4.40
N GLU A 162 16.45 2.25 3.94
CA GLU A 162 16.88 2.44 2.55
C GLU A 162 15.90 1.83 1.54
N PHE A 163 15.32 0.68 1.84
CA PHE A 163 14.37 0.02 0.94
C PHE A 163 13.05 0.80 0.76
N ILE A 164 12.69 1.69 1.70
CA ILE A 164 11.50 2.57 1.59
C ILE A 164 11.83 3.83 0.79
N ARG A 165 13.08 4.32 0.83
CA ARG A 165 13.48 5.60 0.20
C ARG A 165 13.16 5.67 -1.29
N LYS A 166 13.22 4.54 -2.01
CA LYS A 166 12.89 4.47 -3.43
C LYS A 166 11.43 4.79 -3.76
N TYR A 167 10.53 4.74 -2.76
CA TYR A 167 9.08 5.03 -2.92
C TYR A 167 8.69 6.44 -2.45
N VAL A 168 9.60 7.19 -1.85
CA VAL A 168 9.31 8.52 -1.30
C VAL A 168 8.92 9.48 -2.42
N ALA A 169 7.79 10.19 -2.24
CA ALA A 169 7.16 11.08 -3.23
C ALA A 169 7.40 12.56 -2.92
#